data_af11bc04dfb8e8e7e8540671ea49b465
#
_entry.id   af11bc04dfb8e8e7e8540671ea49b465
#
_cell.length_a   1.000
_cell.length_b   1.000
_cell.length_c   1.000
_cell.angle_alpha   90.00
_cell.angle_beta   90.00
_cell.angle_gamma   90.00
#
_symmetry.space_group_name_H-M   'P 1'
#
loop_
_entity.id
_entity.type
_entity.pdbx_description
1 polymer ?
#
loop_
_entity_poly.entity_id
_entity_poly.type
_entity_poly.pdbx_seq_one_letter_code
_entity_poly.pdbx_strand_id
1 'polypeptide(L)'
;INHTYRINGEIYGAPLALYSRLRERQPGRFGAYIAQDHHYLLSQSPELFIERQGDTLKAMPMKGTASALSDSANSLSDDPKNQAENVMIVDLLRNDLSRICLPNTVKVPHLFQVARHGDVLQMTSTVQGQIKPGVKLHDILNAVFPCGSVTGAPKKRSMEIIQELEQSDRGYYCGALGWLDPNGDFAFSVPIRTIEIEKDSSSQAMNFTLGVGAGITIDSDAKQEWHECQIKSAFLTELSSNTGVFETIAVLNKTPQRLESHLDRMQSSAHALRIPFNREKARAVILNACAPLDQTLPARLRLDLAANGDLSAQCGTLDQINEPVKIFWAKDILSMNCEMRSDNPLLTHKVSTRDLYDLAWHEAVKLGGFDALFVNEQGFVTEGGRSSVFIKPVDSNEWLTPPISAGVLPGVMRKALLTDPSINAREANLTIQDVLMAKEIMLSNALRGAIKAHF
;
A
#
# COMPACT_ATOMS: atom_id res chain seq x y z
N ILE A 1 -16.87 -17.72 20.07
CA ILE A 1 -17.30 -17.12 18.80
C ILE A 1 -16.12 -16.48 18.10
N ASN A 2 -16.17 -16.36 16.79
CA ASN A 2 -15.17 -15.56 16.05
C ASN A 2 -15.79 -14.19 15.71
N HIS A 3 -15.32 -13.14 16.39
CA HIS A 3 -15.76 -11.75 16.16
C HIS A 3 -14.81 -11.04 15.22
N THR A 4 -15.37 -10.24 14.30
CA THR A 4 -14.58 -9.59 13.25
C THR A 4 -14.92 -8.12 13.11
N TYR A 5 -13.96 -7.36 12.57
CA TYR A 5 -14.14 -5.97 12.17
C TYR A 5 -13.54 -5.70 10.79
N ARG A 6 -13.81 -4.53 10.23
CA ARG A 6 -13.30 -4.11 8.92
C ARG A 6 -12.29 -2.99 9.06
N ILE A 7 -11.19 -3.13 8.32
CA ILE A 7 -10.24 -2.06 8.06
C ILE A 7 -10.53 -1.55 6.65
N ASN A 8 -10.85 -0.27 6.55
CA ASN A 8 -11.09 0.40 5.27
C ASN A 8 -10.01 1.43 5.02
N GLY A 9 -9.72 1.69 3.76
CA GLY A 9 -8.73 2.69 3.36
C GLY A 9 -8.61 2.79 1.84
N GLU A 10 -7.57 3.47 1.39
CA GLU A 10 -7.32 3.70 -0.03
C GLU A 10 -6.02 3.06 -0.48
N ILE A 11 -6.01 2.62 -1.73
CA ILE A 11 -4.86 2.02 -2.42
C ILE A 11 -4.60 2.81 -3.69
N TYR A 12 -3.33 3.07 -3.96
CA TYR A 12 -2.85 3.69 -5.18
C TYR A 12 -1.92 2.73 -5.91
N GLY A 13 -2.07 2.64 -7.23
CA GLY A 13 -1.29 1.75 -8.09
C GLY A 13 -2.09 0.54 -8.59
N ALA A 14 -1.41 -0.44 -9.17
CA ALA A 14 -2.05 -1.61 -9.76
C ALA A 14 -2.37 -2.68 -8.70
N PRO A 15 -3.62 -3.18 -8.61
CA PRO A 15 -3.98 -4.25 -7.67
C PRO A 15 -3.13 -5.52 -7.80
N LEU A 16 -2.72 -5.88 -9.03
CA LEU A 16 -1.85 -7.03 -9.26
C LEU A 16 -0.44 -6.83 -8.68
N ALA A 17 0.09 -5.60 -8.73
CA ALA A 17 1.37 -5.28 -8.08
C ALA A 17 1.28 -5.39 -6.56
N LEU A 18 0.18 -4.93 -5.96
CA LEU A 18 -0.09 -5.13 -4.54
C LEU A 18 -0.17 -6.63 -4.20
N TYR A 19 -0.93 -7.42 -4.98
CA TYR A 19 -1.02 -8.87 -4.77
C TYR A 19 0.34 -9.56 -4.79
N SER A 20 1.21 -9.21 -5.75
CA SER A 20 2.56 -9.77 -5.85
C SER A 20 3.40 -9.48 -4.59
N ARG A 21 3.34 -8.25 -4.09
CA ARG A 21 4.06 -7.84 -2.87
C ARG A 21 3.53 -8.53 -1.61
N LEU A 22 2.21 -8.68 -1.51
CA LEU A 22 1.59 -9.42 -0.40
C LEU A 22 2.00 -10.89 -0.41
N ARG A 23 2.07 -11.50 -1.60
CA ARG A 23 2.53 -12.88 -1.80
C ARG A 23 3.99 -13.07 -1.41
N GLU A 24 4.86 -12.12 -1.72
CA GLU A 24 6.27 -12.16 -1.33
C GLU A 24 6.43 -12.06 0.19
N ARG A 25 5.68 -11.15 0.83
CA ARG A 25 5.74 -10.94 2.28
C ARG A 25 5.15 -12.11 3.08
N GLN A 26 4.00 -12.61 2.66
CA GLN A 26 3.28 -13.66 3.37
C GLN A 26 2.55 -14.59 2.39
N PRO A 27 3.25 -15.56 1.80
CA PRO A 27 2.63 -16.48 0.84
C PRO A 27 1.52 -17.30 1.50
N GLY A 28 0.31 -17.18 0.96
CA GLY A 28 -0.82 -18.02 1.33
C GLY A 28 -0.83 -19.30 0.51
N ARG A 29 -1.13 -20.44 1.14
CA ARG A 29 -1.25 -21.74 0.44
C ARG A 29 -2.34 -21.71 -0.64
N PHE A 30 -3.40 -20.93 -0.40
CA PHE A 30 -4.56 -20.78 -1.29
C PHE A 30 -4.63 -19.34 -1.79
N GLY A 31 -3.51 -18.85 -2.37
CA GLY A 31 -3.46 -17.51 -2.97
C GLY A 31 -4.36 -17.42 -4.19
N ALA A 32 -5.12 -16.32 -4.30
CA ALA A 32 -5.98 -16.04 -5.45
C ALA A 32 -6.01 -14.55 -5.77
N TYR A 33 -5.99 -14.22 -7.05
CA TYR A 33 -6.21 -12.89 -7.59
C TYR A 33 -7.39 -12.97 -8.56
N ILE A 34 -8.47 -12.26 -8.26
CA ILE A 34 -9.64 -12.16 -9.13
C ILE A 34 -9.85 -10.70 -9.48
N ALA A 35 -10.05 -10.42 -10.76
CA ALA A 35 -10.37 -9.11 -11.28
C ALA A 35 -11.63 -9.21 -12.14
N GLN A 36 -12.64 -8.45 -11.81
CA GLN A 36 -13.88 -8.34 -12.56
C GLN A 36 -14.33 -6.89 -12.61
N ASP A 37 -14.33 -6.29 -13.81
CA ASP A 37 -14.66 -4.88 -14.03
C ASP A 37 -13.83 -3.94 -13.13
N HIS A 38 -14.48 -3.33 -12.15
CA HIS A 38 -13.86 -2.42 -11.19
C HIS A 38 -13.64 -3.03 -9.81
N HIS A 39 -13.90 -4.34 -9.66
CA HIS A 39 -13.74 -5.07 -8.40
C HIS A 39 -12.56 -6.02 -8.48
N TYR A 40 -11.78 -6.07 -7.39
CA TYR A 40 -10.63 -6.98 -7.28
C TYR A 40 -10.69 -7.68 -5.93
N LEU A 41 -10.35 -8.97 -5.94
CA LEU A 41 -10.22 -9.78 -4.74
C LEU A 41 -8.79 -10.34 -4.68
N LEU A 42 -8.05 -9.94 -3.64
CA LEU A 42 -6.68 -10.32 -3.40
C LEU A 42 -6.63 -11.21 -2.15
N SER A 43 -6.53 -12.51 -2.33
CA SER A 43 -6.51 -13.47 -1.22
C SER A 43 -5.13 -14.08 -1.04
N GLN A 44 -4.66 -14.13 0.21
CA GLN A 44 -3.48 -14.87 0.66
C GLN A 44 -3.88 -15.88 1.75
N SER A 45 -5.02 -16.54 1.52
CA SER A 45 -5.58 -17.48 2.50
C SER A 45 -4.63 -18.65 2.79
N PRO A 46 -4.37 -18.95 4.06
CA PRO A 46 -3.62 -20.14 4.45
C PRO A 46 -4.49 -21.36 4.69
N GLU A 47 -5.83 -21.21 4.82
CA GLU A 47 -6.73 -22.24 5.36
C GLU A 47 -7.57 -22.92 4.29
N LEU A 48 -7.51 -24.26 4.24
CA LEU A 48 -8.41 -25.08 3.44
C LEU A 48 -9.76 -25.20 4.16
N PHE A 49 -10.81 -24.65 3.55
CA PHE A 49 -12.18 -24.84 4.00
C PHE A 49 -12.66 -26.26 3.74
N ILE A 50 -12.72 -26.65 2.47
CA ILE A 50 -13.14 -27.99 2.06
C ILE A 50 -12.62 -28.33 0.65
N GLU A 51 -12.17 -29.56 0.49
CA GLU A 51 -11.70 -30.13 -0.76
C GLU A 51 -12.46 -31.46 -1.05
N ARG A 52 -12.80 -31.65 -2.27
CA ARG A 52 -13.28 -32.97 -2.79
C ARG A 52 -12.28 -33.50 -3.79
N GLN A 53 -11.87 -34.73 -3.63
CA GLN A 53 -11.07 -35.50 -4.56
C GLN A 53 -11.68 -36.87 -4.76
N GLY A 54 -12.33 -37.10 -5.90
CA GLY A 54 -13.17 -38.30 -6.13
C GLY A 54 -14.29 -38.40 -5.09
N ASP A 55 -14.29 -39.47 -4.30
CA ASP A 55 -15.28 -39.69 -3.24
C ASP A 55 -14.83 -39.23 -1.85
N THR A 56 -13.67 -38.57 -1.74
CA THR A 56 -13.14 -38.12 -0.47
C THR A 56 -13.37 -36.63 -0.28
N LEU A 57 -14.01 -36.25 0.83
CA LEU A 57 -14.04 -34.88 1.35
C LEU A 57 -12.98 -34.70 2.41
N LYS A 58 -12.30 -33.53 2.39
CA LYS A 58 -11.25 -33.17 3.33
C LYS A 58 -11.39 -31.71 3.75
N ALA A 59 -11.30 -31.44 5.04
CA ALA A 59 -11.19 -30.10 5.62
C ALA A 59 -9.94 -30.02 6.49
N MET A 60 -9.29 -28.84 6.53
CA MET A 60 -8.07 -28.63 7.30
C MET A 60 -8.18 -27.36 8.13
N PRO A 61 -8.87 -27.42 9.28
CA PRO A 61 -8.97 -26.27 10.17
C PRO A 61 -7.60 -25.89 10.72
N MET A 62 -7.39 -24.60 10.83
CA MET A 62 -6.15 -24.03 11.33
C MET A 62 -6.43 -23.22 12.61
N LYS A 63 -5.69 -23.53 13.68
CA LYS A 63 -5.68 -22.79 14.93
C LYS A 63 -4.25 -22.78 15.49
N GLY A 64 -3.89 -21.66 16.07
CA GLY A 64 -2.54 -21.43 16.55
C GLY A 64 -1.60 -20.93 15.45
N THR A 65 -1.00 -19.80 15.73
CA THR A 65 -0.01 -19.15 14.88
C THR A 65 1.11 -18.64 15.76
N ALA A 66 2.36 -18.91 15.36
CA ALA A 66 3.54 -18.47 16.09
C ALA A 66 4.61 -17.97 15.12
N SER A 67 5.58 -17.20 15.59
CA SER A 67 6.70 -16.75 14.78
C SER A 67 7.70 -17.88 14.55
N ALA A 68 8.04 -18.17 13.31
CA ALA A 68 9.09 -19.14 12.98
C ALA A 68 10.51 -18.65 13.30
N LEU A 69 10.66 -17.38 13.69
CA LEU A 69 11.95 -16.78 14.06
C LEU A 69 12.24 -16.89 15.56
N SER A 70 11.19 -16.90 16.41
CA SER A 70 11.32 -16.94 17.88
C SER A 70 10.78 -18.20 18.52
N ASP A 71 9.88 -18.92 17.85
CA ASP A 71 9.17 -20.06 18.42
C ASP A 71 9.55 -21.38 17.76
N SER A 72 9.36 -22.49 18.48
CA SER A 72 9.53 -23.84 17.95
C SER A 72 8.19 -24.45 17.55
N ALA A 73 8.23 -25.43 16.63
CA ALA A 73 7.04 -26.18 16.25
C ALA A 73 6.41 -26.90 17.47
N ASN A 74 7.24 -27.42 18.37
CA ASN A 74 6.79 -28.11 19.57
C ASN A 74 6.11 -27.17 20.57
N SER A 75 6.59 -25.92 20.73
CA SER A 75 5.94 -24.96 21.62
C SER A 75 4.52 -24.62 21.18
N LEU A 76 4.26 -24.60 19.86
CA LEU A 76 2.93 -24.36 19.31
C LEU A 76 2.04 -25.60 19.39
N SER A 77 2.59 -26.80 19.09
CA SER A 77 1.83 -28.05 19.14
C SER A 77 1.43 -28.46 20.56
N ASP A 78 2.24 -28.09 21.57
CA ASP A 78 2.05 -28.50 22.95
C ASP A 78 1.26 -27.46 23.78
N ASP A 79 0.89 -26.33 23.18
CA ASP A 79 0.13 -25.29 23.87
C ASP A 79 -1.33 -25.72 24.10
N PRO A 80 -1.75 -25.85 25.39
CA PRO A 80 -3.08 -26.37 25.74
C PRO A 80 -4.23 -25.52 25.20
N LYS A 81 -4.07 -24.19 25.13
CA LYS A 81 -5.12 -23.29 24.61
C LYS A 81 -5.34 -23.54 23.14
N ASN A 82 -4.27 -23.54 22.34
CA ASN A 82 -4.34 -23.79 20.90
C ASN A 82 -4.86 -25.19 20.58
N GLN A 83 -4.48 -26.21 21.35
CA GLN A 83 -5.00 -27.56 21.23
C GLN A 83 -6.52 -27.61 21.50
N ALA A 84 -6.98 -27.01 22.61
CA ALA A 84 -8.41 -26.99 22.95
C ALA A 84 -9.27 -26.30 21.88
N GLU A 85 -8.82 -25.14 21.38
CA GLU A 85 -9.49 -24.44 20.29
C GLU A 85 -9.51 -25.26 18.99
N ASN A 86 -8.41 -25.93 18.67
CA ASN A 86 -8.33 -26.76 17.46
C ASN A 86 -9.26 -27.98 17.57
N VAL A 87 -9.27 -28.70 18.69
CA VAL A 87 -10.16 -29.85 18.94
C VAL A 87 -11.62 -29.46 18.82
N MET A 88 -12.02 -28.30 19.36
CA MET A 88 -13.40 -27.82 19.25
C MET A 88 -13.83 -27.64 17.78
N ILE A 89 -12.97 -27.11 16.94
CA ILE A 89 -13.27 -26.94 15.50
C ILE A 89 -13.23 -28.28 14.75
N VAL A 90 -12.29 -29.16 15.11
CA VAL A 90 -12.23 -30.53 14.56
C VAL A 90 -13.53 -31.28 14.85
N ASP A 91 -14.06 -31.24 16.07
CA ASP A 91 -15.31 -31.90 16.42
C ASP A 91 -16.52 -31.30 15.71
N LEU A 92 -16.56 -29.97 15.54
CA LEU A 92 -17.59 -29.32 14.76
C LEU A 92 -17.57 -29.80 13.29
N LEU A 93 -16.39 -29.87 12.65
CA LEU A 93 -16.24 -30.35 11.28
C LEU A 93 -16.54 -31.85 11.15
N ARG A 94 -16.19 -32.68 12.13
CA ARG A 94 -16.56 -34.08 12.17
C ARG A 94 -18.08 -34.23 12.16
N ASN A 95 -18.78 -33.45 12.99
CA ASN A 95 -20.25 -33.44 13.01
C ASN A 95 -20.83 -33.01 11.67
N ASP A 96 -20.31 -31.90 11.07
CA ASP A 96 -20.78 -31.39 9.78
C ASP A 96 -20.57 -32.41 8.65
N LEU A 97 -19.40 -33.04 8.55
CA LEU A 97 -19.08 -34.04 7.53
C LEU A 97 -19.88 -35.34 7.74
N SER A 98 -20.19 -35.75 9.00
CA SER A 98 -20.95 -36.97 9.27
C SER A 98 -22.35 -36.95 8.67
N ARG A 99 -22.92 -35.78 8.42
CA ARG A 99 -24.24 -35.59 7.80
C ARG A 99 -24.28 -36.02 6.33
N ILE A 100 -23.16 -35.88 5.63
CA ILE A 100 -23.02 -36.07 4.17
C ILE A 100 -22.07 -37.20 3.77
N CYS A 101 -21.27 -37.70 4.70
CA CYS A 101 -20.36 -38.82 4.50
C CYS A 101 -20.98 -40.16 4.91
N LEU A 102 -20.44 -41.26 4.39
CA LEU A 102 -20.80 -42.61 4.76
C LEU A 102 -20.53 -42.87 6.25
N PRO A 103 -21.38 -43.66 6.94
CA PRO A 103 -21.14 -43.99 8.34
C PRO A 103 -19.76 -44.60 8.57
N ASN A 104 -19.12 -44.21 9.68
CA ASN A 104 -17.79 -44.69 10.11
C ASN A 104 -16.62 -44.31 9.18
N THR A 105 -16.82 -43.45 8.17
CA THR A 105 -15.75 -43.02 7.27
C THR A 105 -15.11 -41.69 7.68
N VAL A 106 -15.80 -40.89 8.54
CA VAL A 106 -15.26 -39.63 9.02
C VAL A 106 -14.15 -39.90 10.05
N LYS A 107 -12.94 -39.48 9.72
CA LYS A 107 -11.70 -39.71 10.50
C LYS A 107 -10.90 -38.43 10.64
N VAL A 108 -10.05 -38.42 11.65
CA VAL A 108 -9.05 -37.37 11.88
C VAL A 108 -7.67 -38.01 11.78
N PRO A 109 -7.11 -38.14 10.56
CA PRO A 109 -5.83 -38.80 10.37
C PRO A 109 -4.66 -38.03 10.96
N HIS A 110 -4.80 -36.73 11.10
CA HIS A 110 -3.76 -35.85 11.62
C HIS A 110 -4.35 -34.82 12.57
N LEU A 111 -3.78 -34.71 13.76
CA LEU A 111 -4.07 -33.70 14.78
C LEU A 111 -2.81 -32.88 15.06
N PHE A 112 -2.96 -31.56 15.24
CA PHE A 112 -1.93 -30.63 15.71
C PHE A 112 -0.64 -30.62 14.89
N GLN A 113 -0.71 -30.87 13.60
CA GLN A 113 0.46 -30.76 12.73
C GLN A 113 0.88 -29.31 12.58
N VAL A 114 2.13 -29.02 12.92
CA VAL A 114 2.72 -27.70 12.74
C VAL A 114 3.54 -27.66 11.45
N ALA A 115 3.24 -26.72 10.58
CA ALA A 115 3.98 -26.45 9.36
C ALA A 115 4.48 -25.01 9.34
N ARG A 116 5.66 -24.83 8.73
CA ARG A 116 6.24 -23.50 8.52
C ARG A 116 5.78 -22.93 7.17
N HIS A 117 5.27 -21.68 7.20
CA HIS A 117 4.89 -20.91 6.02
C HIS A 117 5.58 -19.54 6.07
N GLY A 118 6.74 -19.43 5.42
CA GLY A 118 7.59 -18.24 5.52
C GLY A 118 8.09 -18.05 6.96
N ASP A 119 7.79 -16.89 7.55
CA ASP A 119 8.19 -16.53 8.92
C ASP A 119 7.14 -16.92 9.97
N VAL A 120 6.17 -17.76 9.60
CA VAL A 120 5.06 -18.14 10.47
C VAL A 120 4.98 -19.66 10.61
N LEU A 121 4.79 -20.14 11.84
CA LEU A 121 4.39 -21.49 12.16
C LEU A 121 2.86 -21.54 12.31
N GLN A 122 2.23 -22.57 11.74
CA GLN A 122 0.79 -22.76 11.79
C GLN A 122 0.43 -24.19 12.17
N MET A 123 -0.49 -24.34 13.12
CA MET A 123 -0.98 -25.64 13.56
C MET A 123 -2.29 -25.98 12.83
N THR A 124 -2.33 -27.11 12.17
CA THR A 124 -3.47 -27.64 11.42
C THR A 124 -3.85 -29.03 11.85
N SER A 125 -5.12 -29.36 11.74
CA SER A 125 -5.63 -30.73 11.84
C SER A 125 -6.34 -31.11 10.54
N THR A 126 -6.49 -32.39 10.26
CA THR A 126 -7.17 -32.89 9.07
C THR A 126 -8.40 -33.71 9.45
N VAL A 127 -9.55 -33.34 8.89
CA VAL A 127 -10.79 -34.13 8.99
C VAL A 127 -11.17 -34.58 7.60
N GLN A 128 -11.43 -35.89 7.40
CA GLN A 128 -11.79 -36.41 6.10
C GLN A 128 -12.88 -37.50 6.22
N GLY A 129 -13.64 -37.69 5.13
CA GLY A 129 -14.66 -38.76 5.06
C GLY A 129 -15.03 -39.06 3.62
N GLN A 130 -15.64 -40.25 3.39
CA GLN A 130 -16.13 -40.63 2.09
C GLN A 130 -17.57 -40.14 1.90
N ILE A 131 -17.80 -39.42 0.79
CA ILE A 131 -19.11 -38.83 0.46
C ILE A 131 -20.15 -39.90 0.16
N LYS A 132 -21.39 -39.68 0.57
CA LYS A 132 -22.51 -40.54 0.20
C LYS A 132 -22.80 -40.41 -1.30
N PRO A 133 -23.21 -41.51 -1.99
CA PRO A 133 -23.64 -41.42 -3.38
C PRO A 133 -24.76 -40.39 -3.57
N GLY A 134 -24.71 -39.63 -4.67
CA GLY A 134 -25.75 -38.66 -5.02
C GLY A 134 -25.69 -37.31 -4.34
N VAL A 135 -24.80 -37.09 -3.35
CA VAL A 135 -24.60 -35.80 -2.70
C VAL A 135 -23.93 -34.85 -3.68
N LYS A 136 -24.53 -33.66 -3.88
CA LYS A 136 -24.06 -32.62 -4.79
C LYS A 136 -23.34 -31.50 -4.02
N LEU A 137 -22.68 -30.57 -4.74
CA LEU A 137 -21.95 -29.45 -4.13
C LEU A 137 -22.84 -28.64 -3.20
N HIS A 138 -24.10 -28.34 -3.58
CA HIS A 138 -24.98 -27.54 -2.73
C HIS A 138 -25.31 -28.26 -1.40
N ASP A 139 -25.43 -29.61 -1.40
CA ASP A 139 -25.65 -30.38 -0.18
C ASP A 139 -24.44 -30.32 0.75
N ILE A 140 -23.23 -30.36 0.14
CA ILE A 140 -21.97 -30.20 0.86
C ILE A 140 -21.92 -28.84 1.51
N LEU A 141 -22.14 -27.76 0.74
CA LEU A 141 -22.11 -26.40 1.26
C LEU A 141 -23.17 -26.19 2.35
N ASN A 142 -24.40 -26.68 2.18
CA ASN A 142 -25.44 -26.61 3.21
C ASN A 142 -25.07 -27.35 4.50
N ALA A 143 -24.23 -28.36 4.43
CA ALA A 143 -23.79 -29.10 5.60
C ALA A 143 -22.64 -28.38 6.35
N VAL A 144 -21.67 -27.80 5.63
CA VAL A 144 -20.42 -27.30 6.21
C VAL A 144 -20.30 -25.79 6.28
N PHE A 145 -21.00 -25.05 5.41
CA PHE A 145 -20.91 -23.59 5.35
C PHE A 145 -21.82 -22.89 6.39
N PRO A 146 -21.42 -21.77 6.96
CA PRO A 146 -20.06 -21.21 6.91
C PRO A 146 -19.06 -22.03 7.71
N CYS A 147 -17.76 -21.80 7.46
CA CYS A 147 -16.69 -22.54 8.13
C CYS A 147 -16.75 -22.35 9.65
N GLY A 148 -16.58 -23.44 10.40
CA GLY A 148 -16.61 -23.44 11.86
C GLY A 148 -15.49 -22.60 12.49
N SER A 149 -14.30 -22.57 11.86
CA SER A 149 -13.13 -21.83 12.35
C SER A 149 -13.34 -20.30 12.39
N VAL A 150 -14.25 -19.80 11.55
CA VAL A 150 -14.57 -18.36 11.45
C VAL A 150 -15.96 -18.01 12.01
N THR A 151 -16.65 -18.96 12.62
CA THR A 151 -17.95 -18.73 13.29
C THR A 151 -17.88 -19.07 14.78
N GLY A 152 -17.87 -20.34 15.12
CA GLY A 152 -17.79 -20.82 16.49
C GLY A 152 -18.69 -22.02 16.75
N ALA A 153 -18.69 -22.50 17.97
CA ALA A 153 -19.50 -23.63 18.41
C ALA A 153 -20.37 -23.25 19.64
N PRO A 154 -21.67 -23.56 19.67
CA PRO A 154 -22.51 -24.15 18.58
C PRO A 154 -22.71 -23.18 17.40
N LYS A 155 -22.54 -23.65 16.16
CA LYS A 155 -22.48 -22.82 14.95
C LYS A 155 -23.68 -21.86 14.81
N LYS A 156 -24.90 -22.36 14.90
CA LYS A 156 -26.11 -21.53 14.75
C LYS A 156 -26.16 -20.39 15.74
N ARG A 157 -25.94 -20.69 17.05
CA ARG A 157 -25.96 -19.64 18.09
C ARG A 157 -24.82 -18.63 17.92
N SER A 158 -23.64 -19.09 17.52
CA SER A 158 -22.52 -18.19 17.22
C SER A 158 -22.83 -17.25 16.07
N MET A 159 -23.49 -17.73 15.01
CA MET A 159 -23.92 -16.89 13.87
C MET A 159 -24.96 -15.83 14.28
N GLU A 160 -25.93 -16.20 15.12
CA GLU A 160 -26.93 -15.25 15.67
C GLU A 160 -26.22 -14.12 16.44
N ILE A 161 -25.29 -14.46 17.34
CA ILE A 161 -24.51 -13.49 18.11
C ILE A 161 -23.62 -12.61 17.20
N ILE A 162 -23.00 -13.19 16.18
CA ILE A 162 -22.21 -12.45 15.20
C ILE A 162 -23.07 -11.41 14.48
N GLN A 163 -24.27 -11.79 14.06
CA GLN A 163 -25.21 -10.87 13.41
C GLN A 163 -25.66 -9.75 14.35
N GLU A 164 -25.78 -10.01 15.64
CA GLU A 164 -26.13 -9.01 16.65
C GLU A 164 -24.99 -8.00 16.89
N LEU A 165 -23.72 -8.46 16.81
CA LEU A 165 -22.54 -7.67 17.20
C LEU A 165 -21.82 -6.99 16.06
N GLU A 166 -21.76 -7.60 14.87
CA GLU A 166 -21.05 -7.02 13.73
C GLU A 166 -21.92 -5.98 13.01
N GLN A 167 -21.35 -4.80 12.77
CA GLN A 167 -22.07 -3.66 12.19
C GLN A 167 -22.22 -3.73 10.67
N SER A 168 -21.52 -4.65 10.01
CA SER A 168 -21.51 -4.80 8.55
C SER A 168 -21.41 -6.27 8.16
N ASP A 169 -21.91 -6.58 6.97
CA ASP A 169 -21.77 -7.91 6.37
C ASP A 169 -20.30 -8.26 6.13
N ARG A 170 -19.99 -9.56 6.18
CA ARG A 170 -18.63 -10.05 5.98
C ARG A 170 -18.19 -10.04 4.50
N GLY A 171 -19.14 -9.96 3.56
CA GLY A 171 -18.84 -10.00 2.13
C GLY A 171 -18.16 -11.31 1.75
N TYR A 172 -17.08 -11.22 0.99
CA TYR A 172 -16.26 -12.40 0.67
C TYR A 172 -15.45 -12.92 1.85
N TYR A 173 -15.12 -12.06 2.79
CA TYR A 173 -14.34 -12.42 3.98
C TYR A 173 -15.07 -13.48 4.81
N CYS A 174 -14.36 -14.56 5.19
CA CYS A 174 -14.93 -15.74 5.86
C CYS A 174 -15.91 -16.58 5.02
N GLY A 175 -16.00 -16.35 3.72
CA GLY A 175 -16.82 -17.11 2.78
C GLY A 175 -16.13 -18.40 2.30
N ALA A 176 -16.19 -18.65 1.00
CA ALA A 176 -15.51 -19.76 0.32
C ALA A 176 -14.97 -19.29 -1.03
N LEU A 177 -13.69 -19.48 -1.27
CA LEU A 177 -13.00 -19.06 -2.48
C LEU A 177 -12.18 -20.24 -3.05
N GLY A 178 -12.38 -20.57 -4.31
CA GLY A 178 -11.67 -21.69 -4.90
C GLY A 178 -12.08 -22.02 -6.32
N TRP A 179 -11.95 -23.28 -6.69
CA TRP A 179 -12.22 -23.79 -8.04
C TRP A 179 -13.08 -25.05 -7.98
N LEU A 180 -13.76 -25.33 -9.09
CA LEU A 180 -14.58 -26.53 -9.33
C LEU A 180 -14.25 -27.05 -10.72
N ASP A 181 -13.88 -28.33 -10.79
CA ASP A 181 -13.61 -29.03 -12.04
C ASP A 181 -14.85 -29.71 -12.63
N PRO A 182 -14.88 -29.94 -13.93
CA PRO A 182 -16.01 -30.62 -14.60
C PRO A 182 -16.28 -32.06 -14.09
N ASN A 183 -15.27 -32.74 -13.53
CA ASN A 183 -15.44 -34.07 -12.91
C ASN A 183 -16.09 -34.01 -11.52
N GLY A 184 -16.33 -32.81 -11.00
CA GLY A 184 -16.93 -32.57 -9.70
C GLY A 184 -15.92 -32.46 -8.54
N ASP A 185 -14.62 -32.54 -8.81
CA ASP A 185 -13.59 -32.21 -7.82
C ASP A 185 -13.52 -30.71 -7.59
N PHE A 186 -13.20 -30.32 -6.38
CA PHE A 186 -13.09 -28.90 -6.03
C PHE A 186 -12.17 -28.69 -4.82
N ALA A 187 -11.65 -27.48 -4.69
CA ALA A 187 -11.03 -27.01 -3.46
C ALA A 187 -11.44 -25.56 -3.18
N PHE A 188 -11.96 -25.32 -1.97
CA PHE A 188 -12.29 -24.00 -1.47
C PHE A 188 -11.46 -23.67 -0.22
N SER A 189 -10.93 -22.48 -0.18
CA SER A 189 -10.29 -21.89 0.99
C SER A 189 -11.27 -21.03 1.77
N VAL A 190 -10.96 -20.77 3.04
CA VAL A 190 -11.61 -19.69 3.82
C VAL A 190 -10.92 -18.38 3.44
N PRO A 191 -11.58 -17.42 2.79
CA PRO A 191 -10.96 -16.16 2.40
C PRO A 191 -10.75 -15.24 3.63
N ILE A 192 -9.70 -15.57 4.39
CA ILE A 192 -9.05 -14.75 5.40
C ILE A 192 -7.75 -14.20 4.80
N ARG A 193 -7.20 -13.12 5.33
CA ARG A 193 -6.09 -12.38 4.70
C ARG A 193 -6.44 -12.02 3.26
N THR A 194 -7.66 -11.55 3.08
CA THR A 194 -8.27 -11.28 1.78
C THR A 194 -8.72 -9.83 1.76
N ILE A 195 -8.33 -9.14 0.70
CA ILE A 195 -8.60 -7.72 0.50
C ILE A 195 -9.60 -7.61 -0.65
N GLU A 196 -10.69 -6.93 -0.41
CA GLU A 196 -11.66 -6.51 -1.42
C GLU A 196 -11.32 -5.09 -1.85
N ILE A 197 -11.20 -4.86 -3.16
CA ILE A 197 -10.85 -3.54 -3.71
C ILE A 197 -11.93 -3.15 -4.71
N GLU A 198 -12.39 -1.93 -4.58
CA GLU A 198 -13.33 -1.30 -5.51
C GLU A 198 -12.71 -0.04 -6.10
N LYS A 199 -12.71 0.03 -7.43
CA LYS A 199 -12.16 1.16 -8.19
C LYS A 199 -13.29 2.10 -8.62
N ASP A 200 -13.22 3.34 -8.16
CA ASP A 200 -14.00 4.42 -8.75
C ASP A 200 -13.32 4.88 -10.06
N SER A 201 -14.07 4.92 -11.16
CA SER A 201 -13.56 5.40 -12.46
C SER A 201 -13.18 6.89 -12.44
N SER A 202 -13.68 7.66 -11.48
CA SER A 202 -13.41 9.09 -11.32
C SER A 202 -12.15 9.40 -10.52
N SER A 203 -11.54 8.40 -9.82
CA SER A 203 -10.39 8.57 -8.93
C SER A 203 -9.22 7.65 -9.31
N GLN A 204 -7.99 8.07 -8.99
CA GLN A 204 -6.83 7.15 -8.96
C GLN A 204 -6.79 6.29 -7.71
N ALA A 205 -7.43 6.74 -6.64
CA ALA A 205 -7.61 5.97 -5.43
C ALA A 205 -8.60 4.83 -5.68
N MET A 206 -8.31 3.69 -5.10
CA MET A 206 -9.21 2.54 -5.03
C MET A 206 -9.52 2.29 -3.56
N ASN A 207 -10.78 2.14 -3.24
CA ASN A 207 -11.20 1.80 -1.88
C ASN A 207 -10.91 0.33 -1.60
N PHE A 208 -10.40 0.02 -0.42
CA PHE A 208 -10.23 -1.36 0.01
C PHE A 208 -10.95 -1.64 1.32
N THR A 209 -11.37 -2.89 1.47
CA THR A 209 -11.87 -3.47 2.71
C THR A 209 -11.08 -4.72 3.05
N LEU A 210 -10.56 -4.79 4.28
CA LEU A 210 -9.89 -5.96 4.83
C LEU A 210 -10.63 -6.41 6.09
N GLY A 211 -11.15 -7.63 6.08
CA GLY A 211 -11.71 -8.28 7.27
C GLY A 211 -10.62 -8.84 8.18
N VAL A 212 -10.74 -8.62 9.48
CA VAL A 212 -9.84 -9.16 10.52
C VAL A 212 -10.68 -9.61 11.72
N GLY A 213 -10.26 -10.68 12.40
CA GLY A 213 -10.98 -11.16 13.57
C GLY A 213 -10.18 -12.08 14.47
N ALA A 214 -10.73 -12.31 15.65
CA ALA A 214 -10.19 -13.20 16.68
C ALA A 214 -11.27 -14.13 17.24
N GLY A 215 -10.82 -15.28 17.74
CA GLY A 215 -11.67 -16.24 18.46
C GLY A 215 -11.88 -15.78 19.91
N ILE A 216 -13.10 -15.42 20.26
CA ILE A 216 -13.43 -14.96 21.61
C ILE A 216 -14.01 -16.11 22.42
N THR A 217 -13.36 -16.42 23.53
CA THR A 217 -13.77 -17.41 24.53
C THR A 217 -14.03 -16.73 25.88
N ILE A 218 -14.44 -17.51 26.88
CA ILE A 218 -14.67 -16.98 28.24
C ILE A 218 -13.38 -16.48 28.89
N ASP A 219 -12.23 -17.01 28.48
CA ASP A 219 -10.92 -16.71 29.04
C ASP A 219 -10.16 -15.65 28.19
N SER A 220 -10.79 -15.09 27.16
CA SER A 220 -10.14 -14.10 26.30
C SER A 220 -9.91 -12.77 27.02
N ASP A 221 -8.70 -12.22 26.87
CA ASP A 221 -8.35 -10.85 27.26
C ASP A 221 -8.48 -9.90 26.07
N ALA A 222 -9.26 -8.84 26.22
CA ALA A 222 -9.58 -7.93 25.12
C ALA A 222 -8.34 -7.26 24.48
N LYS A 223 -7.28 -6.98 25.26
CA LYS A 223 -6.05 -6.36 24.73
C LYS A 223 -5.24 -7.35 23.93
N GLN A 224 -5.18 -8.60 24.38
CA GLN A 224 -4.47 -9.66 23.67
C GLN A 224 -5.17 -9.99 22.36
N GLU A 225 -6.49 -10.13 22.36
CA GLU A 225 -7.27 -10.39 21.14
C GLU A 225 -7.16 -9.21 20.13
N TRP A 226 -7.17 -7.98 20.63
CA TRP A 226 -6.93 -6.80 19.78
C TRP A 226 -5.51 -6.81 19.19
N HIS A 227 -4.51 -7.13 19.99
CA HIS A 227 -3.12 -7.24 19.51
C HIS A 227 -2.98 -8.35 18.45
N GLU A 228 -3.64 -9.50 18.66
CA GLU A 228 -3.69 -10.56 17.64
C GLU A 228 -4.29 -10.08 16.31
N CYS A 229 -5.36 -9.28 16.36
CA CYS A 229 -5.95 -8.68 15.17
C CYS A 229 -4.99 -7.71 14.48
N GLN A 230 -4.23 -6.91 15.23
CA GLN A 230 -3.19 -6.04 14.65
C GLN A 230 -2.10 -6.85 13.94
N ILE A 231 -1.60 -7.93 14.54
CA ILE A 231 -0.63 -8.84 13.92
C ILE A 231 -1.21 -9.45 12.65
N LYS A 232 -2.47 -9.88 12.67
CA LYS A 232 -3.14 -10.47 11.50
C LYS A 232 -3.31 -9.49 10.35
N SER A 233 -3.44 -8.19 10.61
CA SER A 233 -3.54 -7.16 9.57
C SER A 233 -2.19 -6.63 9.09
N ALA A 234 -1.12 -6.87 9.82
CA ALA A 234 0.21 -6.32 9.56
C ALA A 234 0.76 -6.64 8.16
N PHE A 235 0.34 -7.76 7.57
CA PHE A 235 0.76 -8.12 6.20
C PHE A 235 0.39 -7.04 5.17
N LEU A 236 -0.70 -6.29 5.39
CA LEU A 236 -1.12 -5.15 4.59
C LEU A 236 -0.75 -3.82 5.26
N THR A 237 -1.14 -3.64 6.52
CA THR A 237 -1.03 -2.34 7.20
C THR A 237 0.41 -1.92 7.46
N GLU A 238 1.36 -2.86 7.47
CA GLU A 238 2.79 -2.60 7.60
C GLU A 238 3.57 -2.87 6.31
N LEU A 239 2.89 -2.94 5.17
CA LEU A 239 3.55 -3.07 3.89
C LEU A 239 4.28 -1.76 3.56
N SER A 240 5.62 -1.77 3.55
CA SER A 240 6.44 -0.60 3.20
C SER A 240 6.18 -0.17 1.76
N SER A 241 6.39 1.10 1.44
CA SER A 241 6.40 1.55 0.04
C SER A 241 7.49 0.81 -0.75
N ASN A 242 7.30 0.63 -2.05
CA ASN A 242 8.33 0.14 -2.97
C ASN A 242 9.05 1.30 -3.69
N THR A 243 8.66 2.54 -3.40
CA THR A 243 9.31 3.73 -3.93
C THR A 243 10.15 4.40 -2.83
N GLY A 244 11.34 4.85 -3.20
CA GLY A 244 12.17 5.68 -2.35
C GLY A 244 11.80 7.16 -2.47
N VAL A 245 12.41 7.98 -1.65
CA VAL A 245 12.34 9.45 -1.74
C VAL A 245 13.73 10.03 -1.92
N PHE A 246 13.80 11.22 -2.50
CA PHE A 246 15.09 11.87 -2.68
C PHE A 246 15.03 13.38 -2.44
N GLU A 247 16.18 13.96 -2.17
CA GLU A 247 16.36 15.40 -2.09
C GLU A 247 17.43 15.88 -3.06
N THR A 248 17.28 17.11 -3.53
CA THR A 248 18.29 17.77 -4.36
C THR A 248 18.63 19.11 -3.71
N ILE A 249 19.87 19.22 -3.26
CA ILE A 249 20.34 20.29 -2.38
C ILE A 249 21.45 21.06 -3.08
N ALA A 250 21.37 22.40 -3.10
CA ALA A 250 22.49 23.23 -3.51
C ALA A 250 23.56 23.22 -2.42
N VAL A 251 24.81 23.12 -2.83
CA VAL A 251 25.97 23.20 -1.95
C VAL A 251 26.79 24.40 -2.38
N LEU A 252 26.94 25.39 -1.48
CA LEU A 252 27.74 26.58 -1.68
C LEU A 252 28.82 26.64 -0.59
N ASN A 253 30.07 26.86 -0.97
CA ASN A 253 31.20 26.90 -0.03
C ASN A 253 31.24 25.64 0.87
N LYS A 254 31.03 24.45 0.28
CA LYS A 254 30.88 23.16 0.98
C LYS A 254 29.68 23.04 1.92
N THR A 255 28.84 24.08 2.01
CA THR A 255 27.69 24.13 2.93
C THR A 255 26.40 23.77 2.18
N PRO A 256 25.69 22.70 2.57
CA PRO A 256 24.39 22.38 2.01
C PRO A 256 23.35 23.44 2.41
N GLN A 257 22.69 24.01 1.40
CA GLN A 257 21.73 25.08 1.61
C GLN A 257 20.38 24.55 2.09
N ARG A 258 19.73 25.24 3.02
CA ARG A 258 18.40 24.88 3.58
C ARG A 258 18.32 23.42 4.08
N LEU A 259 19.42 22.91 4.64
CA LEU A 259 19.56 21.51 5.05
C LEU A 259 18.38 21.03 5.90
N GLU A 260 17.99 21.80 6.91
CA GLU A 260 16.91 21.41 7.82
C GLU A 260 15.57 21.24 7.09
N SER A 261 15.23 22.16 6.18
CA SER A 261 13.99 22.09 5.40
C SER A 261 13.95 20.84 4.48
N HIS A 262 15.10 20.42 3.94
CA HIS A 262 15.23 19.19 3.16
C HIS A 262 15.06 17.96 4.04
N LEU A 263 15.69 17.94 5.21
CA LEU A 263 15.54 16.83 6.17
C LEU A 263 14.13 16.74 6.72
N ASP A 264 13.45 17.85 6.99
CA ASP A 264 12.06 17.89 7.43
C ASP A 264 11.12 17.27 6.38
N ARG A 265 11.28 17.67 5.10
CA ARG A 265 10.47 17.13 4.01
C ARG A 265 10.74 15.65 3.80
N MET A 266 12.01 15.21 3.80
CA MET A 266 12.36 13.81 3.68
C MET A 266 11.79 12.98 4.85
N GLN A 267 11.88 13.49 6.08
CA GLN A 267 11.31 12.83 7.27
C GLN A 267 9.79 12.71 7.17
N SER A 268 9.10 13.76 6.76
CA SER A 268 7.64 13.73 6.54
C SER A 268 7.24 12.70 5.47
N SER A 269 7.96 12.70 4.34
CA SER A 269 7.72 11.73 3.27
C SER A 269 8.05 10.29 3.69
N ALA A 270 9.16 10.07 4.39
CA ALA A 270 9.54 8.75 4.91
C ALA A 270 8.48 8.22 5.89
N HIS A 271 7.96 9.08 6.77
CA HIS A 271 6.89 8.70 7.70
C HIS A 271 5.60 8.31 6.95
N ALA A 272 5.16 9.14 6.00
CA ALA A 272 3.95 8.88 5.21
C ALA A 272 4.06 7.59 4.37
N LEU A 273 5.24 7.32 3.81
CA LEU A 273 5.53 6.15 2.96
C LEU A 273 6.06 4.95 3.76
N ARG A 274 6.13 5.05 5.09
CA ARG A 274 6.63 4.00 6.00
C ARG A 274 8.05 3.50 5.64
N ILE A 275 8.90 4.43 5.23
CA ILE A 275 10.31 4.15 4.97
C ILE A 275 11.10 4.37 6.26
N PRO A 276 11.92 3.42 6.71
CA PRO A 276 12.81 3.63 7.86
C PRO A 276 13.73 4.84 7.62
N PHE A 277 13.70 5.83 8.49
CA PHE A 277 14.49 7.03 8.35
C PHE A 277 15.17 7.44 9.65
N ASN A 278 16.47 7.70 9.57
CA ASN A 278 17.27 8.28 10.65
C ASN A 278 17.84 9.62 10.21
N ARG A 279 17.33 10.70 10.82
CA ARG A 279 17.67 12.09 10.48
C ARG A 279 19.16 12.37 10.68
N GLU A 280 19.76 11.89 11.78
CA GLU A 280 21.16 12.15 12.08
C GLU A 280 22.10 11.40 11.13
N LYS A 281 21.73 10.16 10.75
CA LYS A 281 22.46 9.43 9.70
C LYS A 281 22.37 10.14 8.36
N ALA A 282 21.20 10.66 7.98
CA ALA A 282 21.00 11.40 6.74
C ALA A 282 21.86 12.69 6.74
N ARG A 283 21.87 13.44 7.84
CA ARG A 283 22.73 14.60 8.03
C ARG A 283 24.20 14.26 7.87
N ALA A 284 24.67 13.20 8.51
CA ALA A 284 26.05 12.75 8.41
C ALA A 284 26.43 12.35 6.98
N VAL A 285 25.55 11.63 6.26
CA VAL A 285 25.76 11.27 4.86
C VAL A 285 25.92 12.50 3.97
N ILE A 286 25.07 13.54 4.16
CA ILE A 286 25.15 14.81 3.42
C ILE A 286 26.48 15.49 3.70
N LEU A 287 26.84 15.69 4.96
CA LEU A 287 28.05 16.42 5.35
C LEU A 287 29.32 15.71 4.86
N ASN A 288 29.36 14.39 4.95
CA ASN A 288 30.47 13.58 4.43
C ASN A 288 30.60 13.70 2.90
N ALA A 289 29.48 13.75 2.16
CA ALA A 289 29.50 13.95 0.72
C ALA A 289 29.94 15.38 0.32
N CYS A 290 29.69 16.37 1.16
CA CYS A 290 30.13 17.76 0.93
C CYS A 290 31.61 17.99 1.26
N ALA A 291 32.20 17.21 2.15
CA ALA A 291 33.57 17.43 2.63
C ALA A 291 34.66 17.47 1.53
N PRO A 292 34.66 16.58 0.51
CA PRO A 292 35.66 16.58 -0.56
C PRO A 292 35.46 17.63 -1.64
N LEU A 293 34.31 18.37 -1.65
CA LEU A 293 34.00 19.32 -2.72
C LEU A 293 34.96 20.52 -2.73
N ASP A 294 35.08 21.15 -3.90
CA ASP A 294 35.78 22.45 -4.01
C ASP A 294 34.95 23.54 -3.31
N GLN A 295 35.62 24.36 -2.52
CA GLN A 295 34.98 25.46 -1.78
C GLN A 295 34.52 26.61 -2.68
N THR A 296 35.15 26.76 -3.85
CA THR A 296 34.90 27.88 -4.77
C THR A 296 33.80 27.59 -5.78
N LEU A 297 33.45 26.32 -6.01
CA LEU A 297 32.49 25.93 -7.03
C LEU A 297 31.15 25.51 -6.42
N PRO A 298 30.04 26.04 -6.93
CA PRO A 298 28.72 25.56 -6.54
C PRO A 298 28.50 24.12 -6.99
N ALA A 299 27.93 23.30 -6.13
CA ALA A 299 27.66 21.90 -6.42
C ALA A 299 26.18 21.54 -6.18
N ARG A 300 25.75 20.46 -6.82
CA ARG A 300 24.49 19.78 -6.59
C ARG A 300 24.74 18.53 -5.77
N LEU A 301 24.05 18.38 -4.66
CA LEU A 301 23.98 17.13 -3.91
C LEU A 301 22.62 16.49 -4.12
N ARG A 302 22.59 15.21 -4.48
CA ARG A 302 21.41 14.36 -4.46
C ARG A 302 21.53 13.38 -3.30
N LEU A 303 20.56 13.41 -2.38
CA LEU A 303 20.39 12.44 -1.30
C LEU A 303 19.25 11.52 -1.67
N ASP A 304 19.49 10.21 -1.76
CA ASP A 304 18.48 9.21 -1.98
C ASP A 304 18.25 8.41 -0.69
N LEU A 305 16.98 8.18 -0.35
CA LEU A 305 16.51 7.27 0.67
C LEU A 305 15.72 6.16 -0.02
N ALA A 306 16.30 4.98 -0.08
CA ALA A 306 15.65 3.82 -0.67
C ALA A 306 14.47 3.32 0.21
N ALA A 307 13.57 2.53 -0.37
CA ALA A 307 12.39 2.00 0.33
C ALA A 307 12.73 1.14 1.56
N ASN A 308 13.91 0.53 1.59
CA ASN A 308 14.43 -0.24 2.74
C ASN A 308 15.11 0.62 3.82
N GLY A 309 15.19 1.96 3.62
CA GLY A 309 15.84 2.89 4.55
C GLY A 309 17.32 3.14 4.29
N ASP A 310 17.90 2.56 3.22
CA ASP A 310 19.28 2.84 2.85
C ASP A 310 19.44 4.26 2.31
N LEU A 311 20.45 4.94 2.82
CA LEU A 311 20.79 6.32 2.44
C LEU A 311 22.04 6.34 1.56
N SER A 312 21.99 7.06 0.44
CA SER A 312 23.14 7.36 -0.40
C SER A 312 23.14 8.83 -0.83
N ALA A 313 24.31 9.42 -1.00
CA ALA A 313 24.47 10.78 -1.49
C ALA A 313 25.47 10.84 -2.64
N GLN A 314 25.13 11.63 -3.65
CA GLN A 314 25.99 11.88 -4.80
C GLN A 314 26.10 13.39 -5.04
N CYS A 315 27.32 13.87 -5.28
CA CYS A 315 27.58 15.24 -5.65
C CYS A 315 27.93 15.36 -7.14
N GLY A 316 27.58 16.48 -7.73
CA GLY A 316 27.92 16.82 -9.11
C GLY A 316 28.04 18.34 -9.26
N THR A 317 28.56 18.78 -10.41
CA THR A 317 28.64 20.20 -10.74
C THR A 317 27.25 20.84 -10.83
N LEU A 318 27.19 22.12 -10.54
CA LEU A 318 25.99 22.94 -10.74
C LEU A 318 26.31 24.00 -11.81
N ASP A 319 26.03 23.65 -13.06
CA ASP A 319 26.29 24.54 -14.18
C ASP A 319 25.44 25.81 -14.10
N GLN A 320 25.96 26.92 -14.58
CA GLN A 320 25.19 28.16 -14.71
C GLN A 320 24.11 28.03 -15.79
N ILE A 321 23.01 28.74 -15.61
CA ILE A 321 21.93 28.82 -16.58
C ILE A 321 21.78 30.27 -17.06
N ASN A 322 21.43 30.45 -18.32
CA ASN A 322 21.10 31.77 -18.86
C ASN A 322 19.61 32.04 -18.62
N GLU A 323 19.27 33.15 -18.03
CA GLU A 323 17.90 33.61 -17.82
C GLU A 323 17.51 34.69 -18.84
N PRO A 324 16.25 34.77 -19.25
CA PRO A 324 15.14 33.89 -18.87
C PRO A 324 15.22 32.48 -19.53
N VAL A 325 14.80 31.45 -18.81
CA VAL A 325 14.76 30.07 -19.35
C VAL A 325 13.48 29.82 -20.14
N LYS A 326 13.58 29.00 -21.19
CA LYS A 326 12.42 28.59 -21.99
C LYS A 326 11.69 27.42 -21.31
N ILE A 327 10.36 27.47 -21.31
CA ILE A 327 9.48 26.40 -20.77
C ILE A 327 8.44 25.96 -21.82
N PHE A 328 7.86 24.78 -21.59
CA PHE A 328 6.84 24.19 -22.42
C PHE A 328 5.64 23.73 -21.59
N TRP A 329 4.52 23.46 -22.25
CA TRP A 329 3.48 22.64 -21.63
C TRP A 329 3.78 21.16 -21.90
N ALA A 330 3.68 20.33 -20.87
CA ALA A 330 3.93 18.88 -21.00
C ALA A 330 3.01 18.25 -22.05
N LYS A 331 1.75 18.68 -22.14
CA LYS A 331 0.76 18.23 -23.13
C LYS A 331 1.14 18.55 -24.59
N ASP A 332 1.97 19.55 -24.83
CA ASP A 332 2.34 19.97 -26.17
C ASP A 332 3.60 19.24 -26.69
N ILE A 333 4.40 18.67 -25.78
CA ILE A 333 5.65 17.98 -26.11
C ILE A 333 5.62 16.47 -25.86
N LEU A 334 4.59 15.96 -25.17
CA LEU A 334 4.40 14.53 -24.94
C LEU A 334 3.24 13.99 -25.80
N SER A 335 3.44 12.82 -26.40
CA SER A 335 2.41 12.15 -27.22
C SER A 335 1.44 11.27 -26.41
N MET A 336 1.46 11.39 -25.09
CA MET A 336 0.65 10.59 -24.15
C MET A 336 -0.16 11.49 -23.23
N ASN A 337 -1.14 10.91 -22.52
CA ASN A 337 -1.85 11.64 -21.48
C ASN A 337 -0.89 12.02 -20.35
N CYS A 338 -0.75 13.29 -20.07
CA CYS A 338 0.10 13.85 -19.03
C CYS A 338 -0.69 14.71 -18.01
N GLU A 339 -2.01 14.53 -17.96
CA GLU A 339 -2.87 15.17 -16.97
C GLU A 339 -2.55 14.63 -15.57
N MET A 340 -2.29 15.53 -14.63
CA MET A 340 -2.00 15.15 -13.25
C MET A 340 -3.30 14.98 -12.47
N ARG A 341 -3.34 14.01 -11.58
CA ARG A 341 -4.50 13.81 -10.70
C ARG A 341 -4.21 14.46 -9.36
N SER A 342 -4.96 15.51 -9.02
CA SER A 342 -4.75 16.29 -7.77
C SER A 342 -4.98 15.45 -6.49
N ASP A 343 -5.76 14.37 -6.60
CA ASP A 343 -6.03 13.42 -5.52
C ASP A 343 -4.92 12.36 -5.31
N ASN A 344 -3.86 12.35 -6.15
CA ASN A 344 -2.75 11.43 -5.99
C ASN A 344 -1.82 11.88 -4.84
N PRO A 345 -1.77 11.18 -3.69
CA PRO A 345 -0.99 11.60 -2.54
C PRO A 345 0.52 11.58 -2.79
N LEU A 346 1.01 10.83 -3.78
CA LEU A 346 2.44 10.78 -4.11
C LEU A 346 2.96 12.10 -4.67
N LEU A 347 2.11 12.98 -5.20
CA LEU A 347 2.51 14.30 -5.70
C LEU A 347 3.04 15.22 -4.60
N THR A 348 2.62 15.02 -3.36
CA THR A 348 3.12 15.78 -2.21
C THR A 348 4.48 15.27 -1.67
N HIS A 349 5.00 14.18 -2.26
CA HIS A 349 6.26 13.57 -1.88
C HIS A 349 7.26 13.58 -3.04
N LYS A 350 8.54 13.86 -2.74
CA LYS A 350 9.60 13.82 -3.75
C LYS A 350 10.09 12.39 -3.94
N VAL A 351 9.23 11.57 -4.59
CA VAL A 351 9.46 10.13 -4.80
C VAL A 351 10.43 9.87 -5.94
N SER A 352 11.11 8.71 -5.88
CA SER A 352 12.01 8.26 -6.96
C SER A 352 11.25 7.78 -8.20
N THR A 353 10.02 7.31 -8.06
CA THR A 353 9.14 6.89 -9.17
C THR A 353 8.40 8.11 -9.73
N ARG A 354 8.98 8.74 -10.75
CA ARG A 354 8.50 10.00 -11.35
C ARG A 354 8.65 10.07 -12.87
N ASP A 355 8.43 8.95 -13.52
CA ASP A 355 8.74 8.74 -14.94
C ASP A 355 8.11 9.80 -15.86
N LEU A 356 6.87 10.23 -15.59
CA LEU A 356 6.18 11.24 -16.37
C LEU A 356 6.87 12.62 -16.27
N TYR A 357 7.27 13.02 -15.07
CA TYR A 357 8.02 14.26 -14.84
C TYR A 357 9.39 14.25 -15.54
N ASP A 358 10.09 13.13 -15.40
CA ASP A 358 11.43 12.97 -16.00
C ASP A 358 11.35 12.92 -17.51
N LEU A 359 10.34 12.25 -18.09
CA LEU A 359 10.10 12.25 -19.53
C LEU A 359 9.83 13.66 -20.06
N ALA A 360 8.91 14.40 -19.44
CA ALA A 360 8.57 15.76 -19.85
C ALA A 360 9.77 16.71 -19.77
N TRP A 361 10.54 16.61 -18.68
CA TRP A 361 11.77 17.37 -18.54
C TRP A 361 12.80 17.04 -19.64
N HIS A 362 13.03 15.74 -19.92
CA HIS A 362 13.98 15.35 -20.97
C HIS A 362 13.54 15.84 -22.36
N GLU A 363 12.25 15.77 -22.68
CA GLU A 363 11.74 16.28 -23.96
C GLU A 363 11.90 17.81 -24.01
N ALA A 364 11.60 18.53 -22.93
CA ALA A 364 11.81 19.98 -22.87
C ALA A 364 13.28 20.34 -23.11
N VAL A 365 14.23 19.61 -22.49
CA VAL A 365 15.67 19.84 -22.68
C VAL A 365 16.10 19.56 -24.14
N LYS A 366 15.61 18.53 -24.79
CA LYS A 366 15.86 18.23 -26.20
C LYS A 366 15.42 19.38 -27.12
N LEU A 367 14.34 20.09 -26.75
CA LEU A 367 13.81 21.26 -27.46
C LEU A 367 14.46 22.58 -27.03
N GLY A 368 15.55 22.54 -26.26
CA GLY A 368 16.29 23.71 -25.80
C GLY A 368 15.63 24.45 -24.63
N GLY A 369 14.69 23.82 -23.93
CA GLY A 369 14.02 24.37 -22.76
C GLY A 369 14.61 23.91 -21.44
N PHE A 370 14.07 24.44 -20.35
CA PHE A 370 14.50 24.15 -18.98
C PHE A 370 13.58 23.13 -18.29
N ASP A 371 12.28 23.27 -18.50
CA ASP A 371 11.26 22.42 -17.83
C ASP A 371 9.96 22.42 -18.64
N ALA A 372 9.03 21.55 -18.26
CA ALA A 372 7.67 21.51 -18.81
C ALA A 372 6.63 21.54 -17.70
N LEU A 373 5.61 22.39 -17.83
CA LEU A 373 4.53 22.58 -16.87
C LEU A 373 3.38 21.60 -17.12
N PHE A 374 2.77 21.12 -16.04
CA PHE A 374 1.64 20.21 -16.06
C PHE A 374 0.34 20.92 -15.65
N VAL A 375 -0.78 20.30 -16.01
CA VAL A 375 -2.13 20.66 -15.56
C VAL A 375 -2.80 19.46 -14.91
N ASN A 376 -3.75 19.71 -14.00
CA ASN A 376 -4.51 18.65 -13.36
C ASN A 376 -5.85 18.41 -14.09
N GLU A 377 -6.61 17.42 -13.63
CA GLU A 377 -7.92 17.00 -14.14
C GLU A 377 -9.00 18.09 -14.09
N GLN A 378 -8.77 19.15 -13.32
CA GLN A 378 -9.66 20.32 -13.21
C GLN A 378 -9.25 21.45 -14.18
N GLY A 379 -8.14 21.24 -14.94
CA GLY A 379 -7.60 22.25 -15.87
C GLY A 379 -6.72 23.31 -15.18
N PHE A 380 -6.38 23.14 -13.89
CA PHE A 380 -5.48 24.04 -13.20
C PHE A 380 -4.02 23.63 -13.41
N VAL A 381 -3.17 24.62 -13.54
CA VAL A 381 -1.72 24.45 -13.61
C VAL A 381 -1.21 23.90 -12.27
N THR A 382 -0.29 22.95 -12.34
CA THR A 382 0.32 22.35 -11.15
C THR A 382 1.77 22.86 -10.99
N GLU A 383 2.73 22.13 -11.50
CA GLU A 383 4.15 22.44 -11.39
C GLU A 383 4.91 21.94 -12.61
N GLY A 384 6.20 22.21 -12.70
CA GLY A 384 7.08 21.63 -13.69
C GLY A 384 7.66 20.29 -13.25
N GLY A 385 8.32 19.57 -14.17
CA GLY A 385 9.00 18.32 -13.90
C GLY A 385 10.00 18.40 -12.74
N ARG A 386 10.58 19.55 -12.47
CA ARG A 386 11.55 19.78 -11.38
C ARG A 386 11.49 21.17 -10.75
N SER A 387 10.45 21.95 -11.03
CA SER A 387 10.29 23.31 -10.51
C SER A 387 8.84 23.62 -10.16
N SER A 388 8.63 24.46 -9.16
CA SER A 388 7.34 25.10 -8.91
C SER A 388 7.24 26.36 -9.77
N VAL A 389 6.03 26.72 -10.21
CA VAL A 389 5.75 27.89 -11.03
C VAL A 389 5.12 29.01 -10.20
N PHE A 390 5.54 30.24 -10.48
CA PHE A 390 4.95 31.47 -9.97
C PHE A 390 4.67 32.39 -11.15
N ILE A 391 3.55 33.10 -11.11
CA ILE A 391 3.22 34.12 -12.09
C ILE A 391 2.94 35.46 -11.41
N LYS A 392 3.22 36.53 -12.10
CA LYS A 392 2.84 37.88 -11.70
C LYS A 392 1.80 38.39 -12.70
N PRO A 393 0.54 38.58 -12.32
CA PRO A 393 -0.47 39.15 -13.20
C PRO A 393 -0.14 40.57 -13.64
N VAL A 394 -0.68 41.00 -14.80
CA VAL A 394 -0.40 42.34 -15.37
C VAL A 394 -0.79 43.46 -14.40
N ASP A 395 -1.94 43.31 -13.73
CA ASP A 395 -2.52 44.36 -12.88
C ASP A 395 -2.18 44.15 -11.38
N SER A 396 -1.16 43.32 -11.06
CA SER A 396 -0.80 42.99 -9.69
C SER A 396 0.70 43.05 -9.47
N ASN A 397 1.11 43.43 -8.25
CA ASN A 397 2.49 43.27 -7.76
C ASN A 397 2.68 41.98 -6.96
N GLU A 398 1.66 41.15 -6.85
CA GLU A 398 1.68 39.94 -6.09
C GLU A 398 2.04 38.74 -6.99
N TRP A 399 2.86 37.82 -6.47
CA TRP A 399 3.16 36.55 -7.12
C TRP A 399 2.13 35.50 -6.73
N LEU A 400 1.63 34.75 -7.70
CA LEU A 400 0.68 33.67 -7.51
C LEU A 400 1.32 32.33 -7.87
N THR A 401 1.09 31.30 -7.06
CA THR A 401 1.57 29.93 -7.30
C THR A 401 0.44 28.94 -7.01
N PRO A 402 0.35 27.79 -7.74
CA PRO A 402 -0.68 26.78 -7.49
C PRO A 402 -0.63 26.29 -6.02
N PRO A 403 -1.80 26.03 -5.38
CA PRO A 403 -1.87 25.49 -4.03
C PRO A 403 -1.49 24.01 -4.00
N ILE A 404 -1.16 23.50 -2.82
CA ILE A 404 -0.87 22.05 -2.65
C ILE A 404 -2.04 21.17 -3.10
N SER A 405 -3.27 21.63 -2.89
CA SER A 405 -4.49 20.93 -3.34
C SER A 405 -4.63 20.79 -4.85
N ALA A 406 -3.86 21.53 -5.65
CA ALA A 406 -3.80 21.33 -7.09
C ALA A 406 -2.97 20.10 -7.51
N GLY A 407 -2.30 19.43 -6.56
CA GLY A 407 -1.42 18.29 -6.82
C GLY A 407 0.02 18.71 -7.10
N VAL A 408 0.60 19.56 -6.23
CA VAL A 408 1.98 20.03 -6.35
C VAL A 408 2.84 19.59 -5.17
N LEU A 409 4.13 19.44 -5.43
CA LEU A 409 5.11 19.15 -4.38
C LEU A 409 5.24 20.36 -3.43
N PRO A 410 5.26 20.17 -2.08
CA PRO A 410 5.62 21.21 -1.12
C PRO A 410 7.13 21.52 -1.24
N GLY A 411 7.50 22.28 -2.28
CA GLY A 411 8.87 22.59 -2.62
C GLY A 411 9.57 23.41 -1.51
N VAL A 412 10.82 23.05 -1.17
CA VAL A 412 11.60 23.79 -0.15
C VAL A 412 11.80 25.25 -0.56
N MET A 413 12.11 25.52 -1.84
CA MET A 413 12.24 26.88 -2.33
C MET A 413 10.88 27.59 -2.47
N ARG A 414 9.84 26.85 -2.91
CA ARG A 414 8.47 27.35 -2.95
C ARG A 414 8.02 27.88 -1.58
N LYS A 415 8.24 27.09 -0.51
CA LYS A 415 7.94 27.50 0.87
C LYS A 415 8.73 28.73 1.26
N ALA A 416 10.01 28.81 0.93
CA ALA A 416 10.85 29.97 1.23
C ALA A 416 10.31 31.25 0.55
N LEU A 417 9.91 31.19 -0.72
CA LEU A 417 9.33 32.31 -1.45
C LEU A 417 7.97 32.74 -0.90
N LEU A 418 7.11 31.81 -0.51
CA LEU A 418 5.82 32.11 0.11
C LEU A 418 5.93 32.76 1.49
N THR A 419 7.04 32.49 2.21
CA THR A 419 7.26 33.04 3.56
C THR A 419 8.13 34.29 3.56
N ASP A 420 8.69 34.68 2.41
CA ASP A 420 9.51 35.88 2.27
C ASP A 420 8.63 37.13 2.02
N PRO A 421 8.54 38.05 2.98
CA PRO A 421 7.69 39.23 2.82
C PRO A 421 8.09 40.12 1.63
N SER A 422 9.36 40.07 1.18
CA SER A 422 9.85 40.87 0.05
C SER A 422 9.34 40.39 -1.30
N ILE A 423 8.90 39.12 -1.39
CA ILE A 423 8.41 38.54 -2.62
C ILE A 423 6.88 38.77 -2.80
N ASN A 424 6.15 38.96 -1.71
CA ASN A 424 4.70 39.15 -1.72
C ASN A 424 3.96 38.08 -2.56
N ALA A 425 4.08 36.82 -2.14
CA ALA A 425 3.53 35.68 -2.87
C ALA A 425 2.40 34.98 -2.08
N ARG A 426 1.39 34.48 -2.79
CA ARG A 426 0.35 33.63 -2.23
C ARG A 426 -0.07 32.48 -3.16
N GLU A 427 -0.81 31.54 -2.62
CA GLU A 427 -1.41 30.44 -3.38
C GLU A 427 -2.69 30.88 -4.08
N ALA A 428 -2.86 30.42 -5.34
CA ALA A 428 -4.07 30.59 -6.14
C ALA A 428 -4.18 29.49 -7.20
N ASN A 429 -5.38 29.05 -7.52
CA ASN A 429 -5.60 28.20 -8.68
C ASN A 429 -5.32 29.02 -9.94
N LEU A 430 -4.48 28.48 -10.80
CA LEU A 430 -4.02 29.12 -12.04
C LEU A 430 -4.47 28.28 -13.23
N THR A 431 -5.08 28.93 -14.22
CA THR A 431 -5.36 28.30 -15.52
C THR A 431 -4.18 28.50 -16.48
N ILE A 432 -4.15 27.74 -17.57
CA ILE A 432 -3.21 27.96 -18.66
C ILE A 432 -3.25 29.42 -19.13
N GLN A 433 -4.45 30.00 -19.25
CA GLN A 433 -4.63 31.37 -19.69
C GLN A 433 -4.00 32.39 -18.73
N ASP A 434 -4.13 32.17 -17.42
CA ASP A 434 -3.51 33.05 -16.40
C ASP A 434 -1.98 33.07 -16.57
N VAL A 435 -1.37 31.91 -16.85
CA VAL A 435 0.07 31.80 -17.05
C VAL A 435 0.51 32.46 -18.37
N LEU A 436 -0.23 32.27 -19.46
CA LEU A 436 0.09 32.87 -20.75
C LEU A 436 -0.10 34.40 -20.78
N MET A 437 -1.02 34.93 -19.98
CA MET A 437 -1.29 36.37 -19.88
C MET A 437 -0.47 37.04 -18.75
N ALA A 438 0.37 36.31 -18.04
CA ALA A 438 1.15 36.85 -16.95
C ALA A 438 2.18 37.85 -17.43
N LYS A 439 2.40 38.93 -16.68
CA LYS A 439 3.43 39.91 -16.90
C LYS A 439 4.84 39.30 -16.74
N GLU A 440 5.01 38.46 -15.75
CA GLU A 440 6.25 37.76 -15.45
C GLU A 440 5.97 36.32 -15.03
N ILE A 441 6.84 35.42 -15.45
CA ILE A 441 6.82 34.01 -15.06
C ILE A 441 8.14 33.70 -14.33
N MET A 442 8.07 33.04 -13.20
CA MET A 442 9.19 32.60 -12.42
C MET A 442 9.05 31.12 -12.09
N LEU A 443 10.07 30.36 -12.36
CA LEU A 443 10.22 29.03 -11.81
C LEU A 443 11.01 29.05 -10.51
N SER A 444 10.83 28.06 -9.66
CA SER A 444 11.64 27.94 -8.44
C SER A 444 11.97 26.49 -8.10
N ASN A 445 13.19 26.25 -7.68
CA ASN A 445 13.60 25.02 -7.00
C ASN A 445 14.72 25.28 -6.02
N ALA A 446 14.96 24.34 -5.10
CA ALA A 446 15.95 24.51 -4.03
C ALA A 446 17.40 24.51 -4.53
N LEU A 447 17.63 24.03 -5.76
CA LEU A 447 18.96 23.97 -6.36
C LEU A 447 19.40 25.33 -6.94
N ARG A 448 18.46 26.07 -7.54
CA ARG A 448 18.77 27.29 -8.32
C ARG A 448 18.09 28.55 -7.81
N GLY A 449 17.23 28.43 -6.80
CA GLY A 449 16.45 29.56 -6.31
C GLY A 449 15.27 29.91 -7.23
N ALA A 450 15.04 31.20 -7.41
CA ALA A 450 14.08 31.80 -8.31
C ALA A 450 14.71 31.99 -9.69
N ILE A 451 14.03 31.65 -10.77
CA ILE A 451 14.53 31.64 -12.15
C ILE A 451 13.48 32.30 -13.05
N LYS A 452 13.82 33.33 -13.79
CA LYS A 452 12.92 33.94 -14.78
C LYS A 452 12.67 32.97 -15.93
N ALA A 453 11.41 32.89 -16.41
CA ALA A 453 11.03 31.97 -17.45
C ALA A 453 10.10 32.61 -18.50
N HIS A 454 10.03 31.98 -19.70
CA HIS A 454 9.12 32.34 -20.77
C HIS A 454 8.75 31.07 -21.59
N PHE A 455 7.66 31.11 -22.34
CA PHE A 455 7.28 30.07 -23.31
C PHE A 455 7.99 30.22 -24.63
#